data_19e3cdcdf23d6e1b4473e65192346326
#
_entry.id   19e3cdcdf23d6e1b4473e65192346326
#
_cell.length_a   1.000
_cell.length_b   1.000
_cell.length_c   1.000
_cell.angle_alpha   90.00
_cell.angle_beta   90.00
_cell.angle_gamma   90.00
#
_symmetry.space_group_name_H-M   'P 1'
#
loop_
_entity.id
_entity.type
_entity.pdbx_description
1 polymer ?
#
loop_
_entity_poly.entity_id
_entity_poly.type
_entity_poly.pdbx_seq_one_letter_code
_entity_poly.pdbx_strand_id
1 'polypeptide(L)'
;DYYASRGLGDVYKRQVLGDMHTPVSIYLKVRDMYPQSALMESSDYHAGENSLSFIALCPLASIGVNSGIVTASYPDNSRKEEPLTQSFTVEKAMNQFISQFQVTGENKNVCGLYGYTTFNAVKYFEHIPVKESHDEQNDAPDLLYILYKYIIVFNHFKNELTLVEMLGEGEESGLPEPVSYT
;
A
#
# COMPACT_ATOMS: atom_id res chain seq x y z
N ASP A 1 13.32 -17.35 -15.89
CA ASP A 1 12.40 -16.50 -16.68
C ASP A 1 10.91 -16.71 -16.34
N TYR A 2 10.59 -17.10 -15.09
CA TYR A 2 9.21 -17.35 -14.65
C TYR A 2 8.54 -16.12 -14.01
N TYR A 3 9.19 -14.96 -14.03
CA TYR A 3 8.72 -13.71 -13.40
C TYR A 3 8.32 -12.63 -14.43
N ALA A 4 8.09 -13.01 -15.67
CA ALA A 4 7.57 -12.09 -16.66
C ALA A 4 6.13 -11.73 -16.33
N SER A 5 5.93 -10.48 -15.89
CA SER A 5 4.67 -9.74 -15.81
C SER A 5 3.54 -10.48 -15.05
N ARG A 6 3.54 -10.40 -13.72
CA ARG A 6 2.30 -10.55 -12.95
C ARG A 6 1.46 -9.30 -13.22
N GLY A 7 0.76 -9.28 -14.35
CA GLY A 7 -0.21 -8.25 -14.66
C GLY A 7 -1.27 -8.24 -13.56
N LEU A 8 -1.25 -7.21 -12.73
CA LEU A 8 -2.45 -6.84 -12.00
C LEU A 8 -3.34 -6.19 -13.04
N GLY A 9 -4.45 -6.85 -13.35
CA GLY A 9 -5.40 -6.42 -14.36
C GLY A 9 -6.17 -5.19 -13.93
N ASP A 10 -7.34 -5.05 -14.46
CA ASP A 10 -8.19 -3.86 -14.43
C ASP A 10 -8.50 -3.34 -13.01
N VAL A 11 -8.62 -2.02 -12.89
CA VAL A 11 -9.00 -1.35 -11.65
C VAL A 11 -10.50 -1.07 -11.69
N TYR A 12 -11.27 -1.72 -10.83
CA TYR A 12 -12.70 -1.46 -10.68
C TYR A 12 -12.95 -0.31 -9.68
N LYS A 13 -13.89 0.60 -10.02
CA LYS A 13 -14.22 1.78 -9.23
C LYS A 13 -15.68 1.80 -8.83
N ARG A 14 -15.95 2.14 -7.56
CA ARG A 14 -17.30 2.52 -7.09
C ARG A 14 -17.22 3.85 -6.34
N GLN A 15 -18.08 4.79 -6.69
CA GLN A 15 -18.21 6.10 -6.04
C GLN A 15 -19.48 6.18 -5.21
N VAL A 16 -19.37 6.68 -3.97
CA VAL A 16 -20.45 6.85 -3.01
C VAL A 16 -20.31 8.22 -2.34
N LEU A 17 -21.43 8.85 -1.97
CA LEU A 17 -21.40 10.08 -1.17
C LEU A 17 -20.84 9.80 0.22
N GLY A 18 -19.88 10.63 0.66
CA GLY A 18 -19.17 10.48 1.92
C GLY A 18 -19.81 11.19 3.12
N ASP A 19 -20.98 11.82 2.95
CA ASP A 19 -21.60 12.76 3.90
C ASP A 19 -21.80 12.22 5.33
N MET A 20 -21.87 10.91 5.49
CA MET A 20 -22.16 10.25 6.77
C MET A 20 -20.91 9.62 7.42
N HIS A 21 -19.75 9.68 6.77
CA HIS A 21 -18.59 8.92 7.19
C HIS A 21 -17.30 9.74 7.12
N THR A 22 -16.43 9.59 8.13
CA THR A 22 -15.04 10.07 8.06
C THR A 22 -14.10 8.90 7.77
N PRO A 23 -12.88 9.14 7.23
CA PRO A 23 -11.89 8.09 7.05
C PRO A 23 -11.63 7.29 8.31
N VAL A 24 -11.48 7.97 9.46
CA VAL A 24 -11.27 7.34 10.76
C VAL A 24 -12.47 6.45 11.14
N SER A 25 -13.72 6.93 10.95
CA SER A 25 -14.90 6.15 11.30
C SER A 25 -15.04 4.88 10.46
N ILE A 26 -14.65 4.93 9.18
CA ILE A 26 -14.63 3.76 8.31
C ILE A 26 -13.51 2.81 8.76
N TYR A 27 -12.30 3.35 8.97
CA TYR A 27 -11.15 2.54 9.38
C TYR A 27 -11.41 1.78 10.68
N LEU A 28 -11.99 2.42 11.69
CA LEU A 28 -12.35 1.76 12.95
C LEU A 28 -13.34 0.59 12.79
N LYS A 29 -14.18 0.60 11.76
CA LYS A 29 -15.10 -0.49 11.46
C LYS A 29 -14.44 -1.67 10.75
N VAL A 30 -13.39 -1.41 9.96
CA VAL A 30 -12.79 -2.43 9.09
C VAL A 30 -11.49 -3.02 9.63
N ARG A 31 -10.75 -2.29 10.47
CA ARG A 31 -9.40 -2.67 10.92
C ARG A 31 -9.36 -4.03 11.63
N ASP A 32 -10.40 -4.35 12.42
CA ASP A 32 -10.45 -5.60 13.19
C ASP A 32 -10.80 -6.81 12.30
N MET A 33 -11.44 -6.56 11.14
CA MET A 33 -11.74 -7.59 10.14
C MET A 33 -10.61 -7.79 9.14
N TYR A 34 -9.79 -6.76 8.91
CA TYR A 34 -8.70 -6.77 7.93
C TYR A 34 -7.37 -6.48 8.61
N PRO A 35 -6.67 -7.50 9.14
CA PRO A 35 -5.34 -7.34 9.71
C PRO A 35 -4.37 -6.74 8.69
N GLN A 36 -3.41 -5.97 9.17
CA GLN A 36 -2.45 -5.24 8.32
C GLN A 36 -3.09 -4.20 7.39
N SER A 37 -4.28 -3.71 7.71
CA SER A 37 -4.86 -2.53 7.05
C SER A 37 -4.10 -1.26 7.42
N ALA A 38 -4.17 -0.23 6.57
CA ALA A 38 -3.53 1.05 6.82
C ALA A 38 -4.51 2.21 6.59
N LEU A 39 -4.38 3.25 7.41
CA LEU A 39 -5.04 4.55 7.23
C LEU A 39 -3.95 5.61 7.01
N MET A 40 -4.05 6.33 5.90
CA MET A 40 -3.25 7.51 5.60
C MET A 40 -4.19 8.70 5.49
N GLU A 41 -4.14 9.56 6.47
CA GLU A 41 -5.02 10.72 6.55
C GLU A 41 -4.29 11.99 6.13
N SER A 42 -4.94 12.83 5.32
CA SER A 42 -4.39 14.13 4.97
C SER A 42 -4.33 15.02 6.21
N SER A 43 -3.18 15.62 6.46
CA SER A 43 -3.02 16.63 7.51
C SER A 43 -3.41 18.04 7.04
N ASP A 44 -3.66 18.22 5.76
CA ASP A 44 -4.05 19.51 5.18
C ASP A 44 -5.57 19.68 5.23
N TYR A 45 -6.05 20.31 6.29
CA TYR A 45 -7.47 20.66 6.47
C TYR A 45 -7.92 21.88 5.65
N HIS A 46 -7.02 22.51 4.92
CA HIS A 46 -7.34 23.66 4.07
C HIS A 46 -7.83 23.24 2.69
N ALA A 47 -8.79 22.33 2.66
CA ALA A 47 -9.71 22.03 1.54
C ALA A 47 -9.17 22.35 0.13
N GLY A 48 -7.91 22.02 -0.14
CA GLY A 48 -7.39 22.03 -1.49
C GLY A 48 -8.03 20.89 -2.29
N GLU A 49 -8.21 21.06 -3.59
CA GLU A 49 -8.80 20.05 -4.48
C GLU A 49 -8.14 18.66 -4.39
N ASN A 50 -6.92 18.60 -3.81
CA ASN A 50 -6.12 17.38 -3.67
C ASN A 50 -6.07 16.82 -2.23
N SER A 51 -6.95 17.26 -1.33
CA SER A 51 -6.99 16.70 0.02
C SER A 51 -7.65 15.32 0.00
N LEU A 52 -6.81 14.28 0.00
CA LEU A 52 -7.23 12.87 -0.06
C LEU A 52 -6.76 12.11 1.18
N SER A 53 -7.63 11.24 1.70
CA SER A 53 -7.26 10.21 2.66
C SER A 53 -7.46 8.82 2.06
N PHE A 54 -6.64 7.86 2.51
CA PHE A 54 -6.65 6.50 1.96
C PHE A 54 -6.79 5.48 3.07
N ILE A 55 -7.63 4.48 2.85
CA ILE A 55 -7.70 3.26 3.67
C ILE A 55 -7.34 2.09 2.77
N ALA A 56 -6.30 1.36 3.12
CA ALA A 56 -5.80 0.23 2.35
C ALA A 56 -6.08 -1.08 3.08
N LEU A 57 -6.63 -2.07 2.36
CA LEU A 57 -7.11 -3.34 2.92
C LEU A 57 -6.64 -4.52 2.08
N CYS A 58 -6.50 -5.69 2.69
CA CYS A 58 -6.13 -6.94 2.05
C CYS A 58 -4.77 -6.86 1.34
N PRO A 59 -3.65 -7.06 2.07
CA PRO A 59 -2.32 -7.12 1.48
C PRO A 59 -2.23 -8.16 0.35
N LEU A 60 -1.73 -7.76 -0.82
CA LEU A 60 -1.43 -8.63 -1.97
C LEU A 60 0.04 -9.01 -2.02
N ALA A 61 0.89 -8.02 -1.80
CA ALA A 61 2.33 -8.17 -1.83
C ALA A 61 2.98 -7.18 -0.87
N SER A 62 4.17 -7.47 -0.41
CA SER A 62 4.89 -6.55 0.46
C SER A 62 6.40 -6.64 0.26
N ILE A 63 7.08 -5.55 0.53
CA ILE A 63 8.54 -5.50 0.65
C ILE A 63 8.90 -4.76 1.93
N GLY A 64 9.79 -5.35 2.70
CA GLY A 64 10.30 -4.76 3.93
C GLY A 64 11.80 -4.96 4.08
N VAL A 65 12.40 -4.14 4.92
CA VAL A 65 13.79 -4.31 5.35
C VAL A 65 13.84 -4.30 6.86
N ASN A 66 14.47 -5.29 7.42
CA ASN A 66 14.75 -5.37 8.84
C ASN A 66 16.17 -5.87 9.06
N SER A 67 16.96 -5.15 9.85
CA SER A 67 18.35 -5.51 10.19
C SER A 67 19.20 -5.87 8.96
N GLY A 68 19.03 -5.13 7.85
CA GLY A 68 19.79 -5.32 6.61
C GLY A 68 19.32 -6.50 5.75
N ILE A 69 18.21 -7.14 6.07
CA ILE A 69 17.59 -8.20 5.26
C ILE A 69 16.35 -7.66 4.59
N VAL A 70 16.32 -7.75 3.26
CA VAL A 70 15.13 -7.48 2.46
C VAL A 70 14.24 -8.71 2.49
N THR A 71 12.96 -8.54 2.81
CA THR A 71 11.93 -9.56 2.71
C THR A 71 10.86 -9.12 1.73
N ALA A 72 10.63 -9.88 0.67
CA ALA A 72 9.54 -9.65 -0.28
C ALA A 72 8.53 -10.80 -0.22
N SER A 73 7.24 -10.47 -0.15
CA SER A 73 6.13 -11.43 -0.21
C SER A 73 5.25 -11.13 -1.41
N TYR A 74 4.70 -12.17 -2.04
CA TYR A 74 3.99 -12.07 -3.31
C TYR A 74 2.57 -12.65 -3.22
N PRO A 75 1.67 -12.36 -4.20
CA PRO A 75 0.27 -12.80 -4.16
C PRO A 75 0.09 -14.32 -4.14
N ASP A 76 1.06 -15.08 -4.63
CA ASP A 76 1.08 -16.56 -4.58
C ASP A 76 1.57 -17.11 -3.22
N ASN A 77 1.68 -16.26 -2.21
CA ASN A 77 2.26 -16.55 -0.90
C ASN A 77 3.74 -16.96 -0.93
N SER A 78 4.42 -16.80 -2.05
CA SER A 78 5.87 -16.97 -2.08
C SER A 78 6.56 -15.83 -1.32
N ARG A 79 7.70 -16.16 -0.68
CA ARG A 79 8.51 -15.21 0.09
C ARG A 79 9.96 -15.33 -0.34
N LYS A 80 10.61 -14.20 -0.52
CA LYS A 80 12.03 -14.10 -0.84
C LYS A 80 12.73 -13.26 0.23
N GLU A 81 13.87 -13.74 0.70
CA GLU A 81 14.74 -13.00 1.61
C GLU A 81 16.12 -12.87 0.98
N GLU A 82 16.69 -11.67 1.06
CA GLU A 82 18.00 -11.37 0.49
C GLU A 82 18.70 -10.30 1.34
N PRO A 83 19.98 -10.53 1.74
CA PRO A 83 20.71 -9.53 2.49
C PRO A 83 21.09 -8.33 1.63
N LEU A 84 21.03 -7.14 2.20
CA LEU A 84 21.56 -5.94 1.57
C LEU A 84 23.09 -6.04 1.46
N THR A 85 23.59 -5.60 0.31
CA THR A 85 25.02 -5.55 -0.02
C THR A 85 25.34 -4.23 -0.74
N GLN A 86 26.63 -3.97 -1.00
CA GLN A 86 27.01 -2.81 -1.83
C GLN A 86 26.43 -2.87 -3.25
N SER A 87 26.18 -4.06 -3.79
CA SER A 87 25.60 -4.27 -5.12
C SER A 87 24.09 -4.48 -5.11
N PHE A 88 23.48 -4.75 -3.96
CA PHE A 88 22.06 -4.93 -3.76
C PHE A 88 21.57 -4.00 -2.65
N THR A 89 21.23 -2.78 -3.03
CA THR A 89 20.77 -1.70 -2.14
C THR A 89 19.25 -1.75 -1.97
N VAL A 90 18.72 -1.00 -0.98
CA VAL A 90 17.27 -0.84 -0.79
C VAL A 90 16.61 -0.29 -2.05
N GLU A 91 17.20 0.71 -2.70
CA GLU A 91 16.68 1.28 -3.95
C GLU A 91 16.54 0.20 -5.03
N LYS A 92 17.58 -0.63 -5.21
CA LYS A 92 17.56 -1.70 -6.20
C LYS A 92 16.52 -2.76 -5.88
N ALA A 93 16.37 -3.13 -4.60
CA ALA A 93 15.36 -4.07 -4.13
C ALA A 93 13.94 -3.55 -4.40
N MET A 94 13.68 -2.28 -4.06
CA MET A 94 12.39 -1.62 -4.32
C MET A 94 12.08 -1.56 -5.82
N ASN A 95 13.04 -1.15 -6.65
CA ASN A 95 12.84 -1.08 -8.11
C ASN A 95 12.58 -2.48 -8.70
N GLN A 96 13.30 -3.50 -8.27
CA GLN A 96 13.07 -4.88 -8.70
C GLN A 96 11.68 -5.38 -8.27
N PHE A 97 11.25 -5.06 -7.06
CA PHE A 97 9.93 -5.43 -6.56
C PHE A 97 8.82 -4.73 -7.36
N ILE A 98 8.89 -3.40 -7.50
CA ILE A 98 7.88 -2.62 -8.21
C ILE A 98 7.76 -3.04 -9.69
N SER A 99 8.89 -3.33 -10.34
CA SER A 99 8.90 -3.72 -11.76
C SER A 99 8.17 -5.03 -12.07
N GLN A 100 7.84 -5.82 -11.05
CA GLN A 100 7.07 -7.07 -11.22
C GLN A 100 5.56 -6.84 -11.31
N PHE A 101 5.09 -5.62 -11.00
CA PHE A 101 3.67 -5.28 -11.00
C PHE A 101 3.40 -4.25 -12.10
N GLN A 102 2.49 -4.58 -13.00
CA GLN A 102 1.99 -3.65 -14.00
C GLN A 102 0.51 -3.41 -13.74
N VAL A 103 0.17 -2.19 -13.34
CA VAL A 103 -1.21 -1.79 -13.08
C VAL A 103 -1.76 -1.03 -14.27
N THR A 104 -2.92 -1.43 -14.77
CA THR A 104 -3.67 -0.79 -15.85
C THR A 104 -5.01 -0.28 -15.33
N GLY A 105 -5.71 0.53 -16.11
CA GLY A 105 -7.03 1.06 -15.75
C GLY A 105 -7.04 2.54 -15.36
N GLU A 106 -8.22 3.10 -15.21
CA GLU A 106 -8.43 4.55 -15.04
C GLU A 106 -7.92 5.11 -13.70
N ASN A 107 -7.92 4.31 -12.63
CA ASN A 107 -7.53 4.74 -11.28
C ASN A 107 -6.17 4.19 -10.83
N LYS A 108 -5.31 3.82 -11.76
CA LYS A 108 -3.97 3.30 -11.48
C LYS A 108 -3.11 4.22 -10.60
N ASN A 109 -3.41 5.52 -10.58
CA ASN A 109 -2.69 6.53 -9.80
C ASN A 109 -2.84 6.35 -8.27
N VAL A 110 -3.87 5.64 -7.81
CA VAL A 110 -4.06 5.32 -6.40
C VAL A 110 -3.64 3.87 -6.07
N CYS A 111 -3.29 3.10 -7.09
CA CYS A 111 -2.79 1.74 -6.94
C CYS A 111 -1.26 1.78 -6.80
N GLY A 112 -0.76 1.71 -5.59
CA GLY A 112 0.66 1.82 -5.30
C GLY A 112 1.04 1.11 -4.01
N LEU A 113 2.25 1.35 -3.58
CA LEU A 113 2.76 0.84 -2.32
C LEU A 113 2.43 1.83 -1.20
N TYR A 114 1.82 1.33 -0.16
CA TYR A 114 1.51 2.08 1.06
C TYR A 114 2.28 1.53 2.23
N GLY A 115 2.93 2.41 3.00
CA GLY A 115 3.75 1.94 4.09
C GLY A 115 4.53 3.06 4.77
N TYR A 116 5.64 2.69 5.39
CA TYR A 116 6.47 3.62 6.15
C TYR A 116 7.96 3.30 6.00
N THR A 117 8.75 4.30 6.29
CA THR A 117 10.20 4.22 6.50
C THR A 117 10.50 4.83 7.84
N THR A 118 11.16 4.10 8.73
CA THR A 118 11.59 4.63 10.02
C THR A 118 12.76 5.58 9.87
N PHE A 119 13.01 6.39 10.89
CA PHE A 119 14.18 7.26 10.91
C PHE A 119 15.50 6.45 10.81
N ASN A 120 15.57 5.30 11.45
CA ASN A 120 16.75 4.44 11.44
C ASN A 120 17.10 3.89 10.06
N ALA A 121 16.16 3.84 9.13
CA ALA A 121 16.40 3.40 7.76
C ALA A 121 17.32 4.34 6.98
N VAL A 122 17.58 5.55 7.47
CA VAL A 122 18.54 6.50 6.85
C VAL A 122 19.93 5.85 6.66
N LYS A 123 20.31 4.91 7.53
CA LYS A 123 21.58 4.13 7.43
C LYS A 123 21.72 3.36 6.10
N TYR A 124 20.63 3.08 5.41
CA TYR A 124 20.64 2.37 4.12
C TYR A 124 20.82 3.31 2.92
N PHE A 125 20.62 4.60 3.10
CA PHE A 125 20.69 5.61 2.05
C PHE A 125 21.90 6.55 2.20
N GLU A 126 22.34 6.78 3.45
CA GLU A 126 23.37 7.74 3.78
C GLU A 126 24.44 7.12 4.67
N HIS A 127 25.68 7.56 4.52
CA HIS A 127 26.82 7.13 5.38
C HIS A 127 26.80 7.91 6.71
N ILE A 128 25.75 7.75 7.48
CA ILE A 128 25.57 8.42 8.78
C ILE A 128 25.65 7.37 9.88
N PRO A 129 26.45 7.57 10.93
CA PRO A 129 26.44 6.67 12.09
C PRO A 129 25.11 6.83 12.84
N VAL A 130 24.21 5.91 12.64
CA VAL A 130 22.95 5.83 13.42
C VAL A 130 23.24 5.02 14.68
N LYS A 131 22.97 5.59 15.85
CA LYS A 131 22.97 4.81 17.08
C LYS A 131 21.79 3.87 17.03
N GLU A 132 22.06 2.59 16.89
CA GLU A 132 21.01 1.57 17.02
C GLU A 132 20.58 1.52 18.49
N SER A 133 19.38 2.02 18.77
CA SER A 133 18.71 1.69 20.01
C SER A 133 18.03 0.35 19.81
N HIS A 134 18.60 -0.71 20.33
CA HIS A 134 17.92 -1.98 20.44
C HIS A 134 16.87 -1.84 21.55
N ASP A 135 15.68 -1.39 21.17
CA ASP A 135 14.52 -1.58 21.99
C ASP A 135 14.00 -3.00 21.72
N GLU A 136 14.23 -3.90 22.66
CA GLU A 136 13.81 -5.31 22.56
C GLU A 136 12.29 -5.48 22.39
N GLN A 137 11.53 -4.40 22.59
CA GLN A 137 10.07 -4.36 22.42
C GLN A 137 9.63 -3.89 21.04
N ASN A 138 10.53 -3.37 20.21
CA ASN A 138 10.19 -2.86 18.89
C ASN A 138 10.75 -3.77 17.80
N ASP A 139 9.89 -4.68 17.31
CA ASP A 139 10.17 -5.62 16.22
C ASP A 139 9.75 -5.08 14.83
N ALA A 140 9.30 -3.81 14.75
CA ALA A 140 8.89 -3.20 13.50
C ALA A 140 10.05 -3.11 12.52
N PRO A 141 9.85 -3.49 11.24
CA PRO A 141 10.85 -3.33 10.20
C PRO A 141 11.34 -1.89 10.05
N ASP A 142 12.59 -1.70 9.64
CA ASP A 142 13.16 -0.38 9.34
C ASP A 142 12.38 0.33 8.21
N LEU A 143 11.86 -0.44 7.26
CA LEU A 143 10.88 0.01 6.27
C LEU A 143 9.93 -1.15 5.91
N LEU A 144 8.69 -0.79 5.59
CA LEU A 144 7.67 -1.74 5.14
C LEU A 144 6.74 -1.03 4.16
N TYR A 145 6.59 -1.59 2.96
CA TYR A 145 5.66 -1.13 1.94
C TYR A 145 4.82 -2.28 1.43
N ILE A 146 3.53 -2.07 1.32
CA ILE A 146 2.53 -3.09 1.03
C ILE A 146 1.70 -2.65 -0.17
N LEU A 147 1.48 -3.56 -1.11
CA LEU A 147 0.51 -3.46 -2.18
C LEU A 147 -0.80 -4.07 -1.69
N TYR A 148 -1.89 -3.32 -1.78
CA TYR A 148 -3.19 -3.74 -1.26
C TYR A 148 -4.20 -4.02 -2.36
N LYS A 149 -5.10 -4.98 -2.14
CA LYS A 149 -6.19 -5.32 -3.07
C LYS A 149 -7.24 -4.22 -3.13
N TYR A 150 -7.62 -3.67 -1.98
CA TYR A 150 -8.66 -2.64 -1.89
C TYR A 150 -8.09 -1.34 -1.36
N ILE A 151 -8.44 -0.25 -2.04
CA ILE A 151 -8.12 1.11 -1.59
C ILE A 151 -9.43 1.90 -1.52
N ILE A 152 -9.74 2.44 -0.35
CA ILE A 152 -10.83 3.40 -0.17
C ILE A 152 -10.20 4.79 -0.20
N VAL A 153 -10.58 5.59 -1.17
CA VAL A 153 -10.13 6.99 -1.32
C VAL A 153 -11.22 7.91 -0.85
N PHE A 154 -10.91 8.75 0.10
CA PHE A 154 -11.80 9.80 0.56
C PHE A 154 -11.32 11.15 0.04
N ASN A 155 -12.13 11.81 -0.79
CA ASN A 155 -11.89 13.15 -1.27
C ASN A 155 -12.60 14.14 -0.35
N HIS A 156 -11.84 14.87 0.47
CA HIS A 156 -12.38 15.81 1.45
C HIS A 156 -13.05 17.03 0.81
N PHE A 157 -12.53 17.47 -0.34
CA PHE A 157 -13.08 18.63 -1.05
C PHE A 157 -14.44 18.34 -1.67
N LYS A 158 -14.59 17.17 -2.30
CA LYS A 158 -15.83 16.76 -2.97
C LYS A 158 -16.79 16.00 -2.07
N ASN A 159 -16.34 15.64 -0.87
CA ASN A 159 -17.05 14.76 0.05
C ASN A 159 -17.46 13.43 -0.61
N GLU A 160 -16.55 12.87 -1.39
CA GLU A 160 -16.74 11.66 -2.16
C GLU A 160 -15.87 10.52 -1.63
N LEU A 161 -16.42 9.33 -1.60
CA LEU A 161 -15.74 8.09 -1.29
C LEU A 161 -15.64 7.25 -2.55
N THR A 162 -14.41 6.86 -2.90
CA THR A 162 -14.15 5.96 -4.03
C THR A 162 -13.57 4.67 -3.52
N LEU A 163 -14.17 3.54 -3.88
CA LEU A 163 -13.65 2.21 -3.62
C LEU A 163 -12.95 1.70 -4.88
N VAL A 164 -11.70 1.33 -4.74
CA VAL A 164 -10.84 0.83 -5.82
C VAL A 164 -10.42 -0.59 -5.48
N GLU A 165 -10.60 -1.52 -6.42
CA GLU A 165 -10.15 -2.90 -6.31
C GLU A 165 -9.10 -3.20 -7.38
N MET A 166 -7.98 -3.77 -6.97
CA MET A 166 -6.99 -4.32 -7.89
C MET A 166 -7.29 -5.79 -8.15
N LEU A 167 -7.48 -6.12 -9.42
CA LEU A 167 -7.77 -7.47 -9.89
C LEU A 167 -6.53 -8.10 -10.51
N GLY A 168 -6.32 -9.39 -10.27
CA GLY A 168 -5.38 -10.19 -11.05
C GLY A 168 -5.88 -10.41 -12.48
N GLU A 169 -5.00 -10.83 -13.36
CA GLU A 169 -5.38 -11.18 -14.74
C GLU A 169 -6.42 -12.32 -14.73
N GLY A 170 -7.60 -12.05 -15.28
CA GLY A 170 -8.72 -13.00 -15.32
C GLY A 170 -9.54 -13.10 -14.02
N GLU A 171 -9.28 -12.27 -13.03
CA GLU A 171 -10.14 -12.16 -11.85
C GLU A 171 -11.36 -11.27 -12.15
N GLU A 172 -12.53 -11.66 -11.64
CA GLU A 172 -13.73 -10.83 -11.63
C GLU A 172 -13.80 -10.00 -10.35
N SER A 173 -14.40 -8.78 -10.46
CA SER A 173 -14.57 -7.90 -9.29
C SER A 173 -15.47 -8.53 -8.23
N GLY A 174 -15.00 -8.51 -6.98
CA GLY A 174 -15.80 -8.89 -5.81
C GLY A 174 -16.68 -7.75 -5.26
N LEU A 175 -16.57 -6.55 -5.83
CA LEU A 175 -17.38 -5.41 -5.40
C LEU A 175 -18.80 -5.54 -5.93
N PRO A 176 -19.83 -5.26 -5.11
CA PRO A 176 -21.21 -5.31 -5.56
C PRO A 176 -21.44 -4.27 -6.67
N GLU A 177 -22.24 -4.63 -7.66
CA GLU A 177 -22.62 -3.70 -8.73
C GLU A 177 -23.23 -2.39 -8.19
N PRO A 178 -23.02 -1.26 -8.89
CA PRO A 178 -23.63 0.00 -8.47
C PRO A 178 -25.15 -0.14 -8.46
N VAL A 179 -25.79 0.03 -7.32
CA VAL A 179 -27.25 0.18 -7.25
C VAL A 179 -27.57 1.58 -7.76
N SER A 180 -28.07 1.69 -8.99
CA SER A 180 -28.62 2.95 -9.48
C SER A 180 -29.91 3.21 -8.72
N TYR A 181 -29.91 4.17 -7.81
CA TYR A 181 -31.13 4.76 -7.32
C TYR A 181 -31.64 5.72 -8.40
N THR A 182 -32.59 5.24 -9.23
CA THR A 182 -33.43 6.08 -10.07
C THR A 182 -34.54 6.66 -9.22
#